data_a852fb172718c75576fd6014e9f98f95
#
_entry.id   a852fb172718c75576fd6014e9f98f95
#
_cell.length_a   1.000
_cell.length_b   1.000
_cell.length_c   1.000
_cell.angle_alpha   90.00
_cell.angle_beta   90.00
_cell.angle_gamma   90.00
#
_symmetry.space_group_name_H-M   'P 1'
#
loop_
_entity.id
_entity.type
_entity.pdbx_description
1 polymer ?
#
loop_
_entity_poly.entity_id
_entity_poly.type
_entity_poly.pdbx_seq_one_letter_code
_entity_poly.pdbx_strand_id
1 'polypeptide(L)'
;SVVGCWTPTDGCTTPTGPFRNVAAAGPWDLLPGAGVSTMTTVGNNANTHEAWADPLAPGGTAQAPVSPTRAYTTTFTDAWNNSRCDPTQLRPGGNDIDATVTNLFVAHNRMHDFAYYLGFTEDNYNLQLSNLGRGGVEGDQEVGNVQAGALTGGTPSYLGRDNANQITLQDGIPGITNQYLFQPIAGAFYAPCVDGALDMGIVGHEYTHAISNRMIGGPDEGITSNQGGAMGESWGDLTAGEYMFSHGYANGGNPWAVGVYATGNRSVAIRDYAINHNPLNYSDVGFDVTGDEVHADGEIWNGTNWSVRQALVRKWNATYPYGSRRLQL
;
A
#
# COMPACT_ATOMS: atom_id res chain seq x y z
N SER A 1 -13.34 -4.29 -10.67
CA SER A 1 -12.24 -5.26 -10.82
C SER A 1 -11.06 -4.79 -10.03
N VAL A 2 -10.45 -5.65 -9.27
CA VAL A 2 -9.19 -5.39 -8.60
C VAL A 2 -8.12 -6.12 -9.37
N VAL A 3 -7.08 -5.42 -9.72
CA VAL A 3 -5.87 -5.98 -10.28
C VAL A 3 -4.93 -6.22 -9.11
N GLY A 4 -4.65 -7.46 -8.79
CA GLY A 4 -3.67 -7.82 -7.78
C GLY A 4 -2.58 -8.64 -8.45
N CYS A 5 -1.49 -8.00 -8.78
CA CYS A 5 -0.34 -8.68 -9.35
C CYS A 5 0.67 -8.99 -8.24
N TRP A 6 0.99 -10.24 -8.07
CA TRP A 6 1.92 -10.71 -7.03
C TRP A 6 3.34 -10.79 -7.55
N THR A 7 3.48 -11.11 -8.85
CA THR A 7 4.75 -11.11 -9.54
C THR A 7 4.52 -10.83 -11.02
N PRO A 8 5.47 -10.21 -11.73
CA PRO A 8 5.37 -10.02 -13.18
C PRO A 8 5.23 -11.33 -13.94
N THR A 9 5.78 -12.42 -13.39
CA THR A 9 5.75 -13.76 -13.98
C THR A 9 4.41 -14.51 -13.77
N ASP A 10 3.60 -14.07 -12.82
CA ASP A 10 2.27 -14.64 -12.58
C ASP A 10 1.21 -14.05 -13.50
N GLY A 11 1.62 -13.15 -14.39
CA GLY A 11 0.85 -12.69 -15.51
C GLY A 11 -0.30 -11.77 -15.13
N CYS A 12 -0.01 -10.53 -14.80
CA CYS A 12 -1.04 -9.50 -14.73
C CYS A 12 -1.86 -9.39 -16.02
N THR A 13 -1.31 -9.88 -17.11
CA THR A 13 -1.91 -9.85 -18.46
C THR A 13 -2.76 -11.05 -18.81
N THR A 14 -2.77 -12.12 -17.99
CA THR A 14 -3.52 -13.33 -18.32
C THR A 14 -4.86 -13.38 -17.60
N PRO A 15 -5.95 -13.86 -18.25
CA PRO A 15 -7.26 -14.03 -17.63
C PRO A 15 -7.26 -14.98 -16.43
N THR A 16 -6.25 -15.82 -16.30
CA THR A 16 -6.04 -16.77 -15.21
C THR A 16 -5.11 -16.23 -14.13
N GLY A 17 -4.59 -15.02 -14.31
CA GLY A 17 -3.72 -14.35 -13.35
C GLY A 17 -4.44 -13.89 -12.09
N PRO A 18 -3.75 -13.12 -11.24
CA PRO A 18 -4.28 -12.64 -9.96
C PRO A 18 -5.39 -11.59 -10.08
N PHE A 19 -5.89 -11.33 -11.27
CA PHE A 19 -7.05 -10.45 -11.47
C PHE A 19 -8.28 -11.04 -10.80
N ARG A 20 -8.80 -10.33 -9.83
CA ARG A 20 -10.04 -10.73 -9.16
C ARG A 20 -11.04 -9.59 -9.22
N ASN A 21 -12.26 -9.92 -9.60
CA ASN A 21 -13.39 -9.06 -9.31
C ASN A 21 -13.72 -9.22 -7.84
N VAL A 22 -13.52 -8.17 -7.07
CA VAL A 22 -13.82 -8.16 -5.64
C VAL A 22 -15.07 -7.34 -5.45
N ALA A 23 -16.08 -7.93 -4.80
CA ALA A 23 -17.20 -7.16 -4.32
C ALA A 23 -16.73 -6.28 -3.16
N ALA A 24 -17.13 -5.01 -3.16
CA ALA A 24 -16.94 -4.15 -2.01
C ALA A 24 -17.76 -4.71 -0.83
N ALA A 25 -17.17 -4.64 0.37
CA ALA A 25 -17.89 -4.97 1.61
C ALA A 25 -19.03 -3.97 1.87
N GLY A 26 -18.90 -2.78 1.33
CA GLY A 26 -19.90 -1.71 1.37
C GLY A 26 -19.74 -0.78 0.17
N PRO A 27 -20.60 0.22 0.03
CA PRO A 27 -20.52 1.21 -1.04
C PRO A 27 -19.39 2.22 -0.73
N TRP A 28 -18.16 1.87 -1.02
CA TRP A 28 -17.00 2.72 -0.72
C TRP A 28 -16.98 4.07 -1.46
N ASP A 29 -17.70 4.18 -2.59
CA ASP A 29 -17.85 5.39 -3.38
C ASP A 29 -19.04 6.27 -2.94
N LEU A 30 -19.33 6.32 -1.64
CA LEU A 30 -20.33 7.19 -1.05
C LEU A 30 -19.68 8.29 -0.21
N LEU A 31 -20.17 9.51 -0.40
CA LEU A 31 -19.90 10.60 0.54
C LEU A 31 -20.88 10.53 1.71
N PRO A 32 -20.41 10.62 2.96
CA PRO A 32 -21.25 10.61 4.14
C PRO A 32 -22.29 11.72 4.11
N GLY A 33 -23.52 11.41 4.56
CA GLY A 33 -24.60 12.37 4.64
C GLY A 33 -25.32 12.69 3.34
N ALA A 34 -24.69 12.50 2.19
CA ALA A 34 -25.32 12.74 0.89
C ALA A 34 -26.18 11.59 0.41
N GLY A 35 -25.90 10.34 0.85
CA GLY A 35 -26.59 9.14 0.40
C GLY A 35 -26.45 8.87 -1.11
N VAL A 36 -25.57 9.59 -1.79
CA VAL A 36 -25.38 9.55 -3.23
C VAL A 36 -23.96 9.08 -3.54
N SER A 37 -23.83 8.17 -4.50
CA SER A 37 -22.53 7.73 -5.00
C SER A 37 -21.83 8.85 -5.76
N THR A 38 -20.52 8.97 -5.55
CA THR A 38 -19.64 9.83 -6.35
C THR A 38 -19.46 9.29 -7.77
N MET A 39 -19.77 8.01 -7.99
CA MET A 39 -19.55 7.29 -9.26
C MET A 39 -18.07 7.31 -9.72
N THR A 40 -17.17 7.57 -8.80
CA THR A 40 -15.72 7.60 -9.03
C THR A 40 -14.97 7.04 -7.81
N THR A 41 -13.66 7.11 -7.82
CA THR A 41 -12.78 6.59 -6.77
C THR A 41 -12.62 7.56 -5.60
N VAL A 42 -13.74 8.09 -5.14
CA VAL A 42 -13.84 9.00 -3.98
C VAL A 42 -14.95 8.51 -3.04
N GLY A 43 -14.65 8.40 -1.76
CA GLY A 43 -15.60 7.99 -0.74
C GLY A 43 -15.25 8.51 0.64
N ASN A 44 -15.76 7.88 1.68
CA ASN A 44 -15.49 8.31 3.05
C ASN A 44 -14.03 8.06 3.47
N ASN A 45 -13.46 6.94 3.04
CA ASN A 45 -12.17 6.46 3.55
C ASN A 45 -11.01 6.82 2.62
N ALA A 46 -11.28 7.00 1.32
CA ALA A 46 -10.24 7.19 0.33
C ALA A 46 -10.68 8.09 -0.82
N ASN A 47 -9.71 8.80 -1.38
CA ASN A 47 -9.79 9.59 -2.60
C ASN A 47 -8.56 9.27 -3.45
N THR A 48 -8.72 8.49 -4.51
CA THR A 48 -7.60 8.04 -5.35
C THR A 48 -7.70 8.58 -6.76
N HIS A 49 -6.57 9.00 -7.31
CA HIS A 49 -6.48 9.60 -8.63
C HIS A 49 -5.04 9.53 -9.18
N GLU A 50 -4.90 9.86 -10.43
CA GLU A 50 -3.60 10.08 -11.06
C GLU A 50 -2.90 11.32 -10.48
N ALA A 51 -1.56 11.25 -10.35
CA ALA A 51 -0.75 12.37 -9.84
C ALA A 51 0.57 12.52 -10.64
N TRP A 52 0.51 12.43 -11.96
CA TRP A 52 1.71 12.44 -12.81
C TRP A 52 2.57 13.70 -12.67
N ALA A 53 1.95 14.85 -12.44
CA ALA A 53 2.66 16.13 -12.42
C ALA A 53 3.20 16.51 -11.03
N ASP A 54 2.55 16.07 -9.96
CA ASP A 54 2.91 16.50 -8.61
C ASP A 54 2.63 15.37 -7.59
N PRO A 55 3.67 14.76 -7.03
CA PRO A 55 3.52 13.70 -6.03
C PRO A 55 3.18 14.23 -4.62
N LEU A 56 3.20 15.53 -4.38
CA LEU A 56 3.05 16.11 -3.05
C LEU A 56 1.76 16.92 -2.87
N ALA A 57 1.11 17.33 -3.96
CA ALA A 57 -0.10 18.15 -3.88
C ALA A 57 -1.36 17.27 -3.86
N PRO A 58 -2.14 17.29 -2.77
CA PRO A 58 -3.46 16.68 -2.79
C PRO A 58 -4.33 17.32 -3.87
N GLY A 59 -4.87 16.51 -4.78
CA GLY A 59 -5.80 17.00 -5.79
C GLY A 59 -5.16 17.60 -7.05
N GLY A 60 -4.01 17.06 -7.48
CA GLY A 60 -3.44 17.35 -8.81
C GLY A 60 -4.45 17.14 -9.95
N THR A 61 -4.03 17.06 -11.19
CA THR A 61 -4.90 16.94 -12.38
C THR A 61 -5.75 15.67 -12.46
N ALA A 62 -5.71 14.90 -11.45
CA ALA A 62 -6.63 13.94 -10.90
C ALA A 62 -7.51 13.22 -11.93
N GLN A 63 -6.91 12.58 -12.92
CA GLN A 63 -7.66 11.62 -13.71
C GLN A 63 -8.06 10.45 -12.82
N ALA A 64 -9.36 10.15 -12.78
CA ALA A 64 -9.93 9.02 -12.07
C ALA A 64 -11.05 8.41 -12.90
N PRO A 65 -11.28 7.10 -12.80
CA PRO A 65 -12.35 6.44 -13.55
C PRO A 65 -13.72 6.90 -13.07
N VAL A 66 -14.65 7.11 -14.00
CA VAL A 66 -16.05 7.40 -13.72
C VAL A 66 -16.91 6.22 -14.17
N SER A 67 -17.72 5.69 -13.26
CA SER A 67 -18.60 4.56 -13.54
C SER A 67 -20.05 4.86 -13.12
N PRO A 68 -20.92 5.28 -14.03
CA PRO A 68 -22.34 5.51 -13.72
C PRO A 68 -23.08 4.27 -13.25
N THR A 69 -22.56 3.08 -13.56
CA THR A 69 -23.12 1.79 -13.11
C THR A 69 -22.43 1.28 -11.84
N ARG A 70 -21.43 2.01 -11.32
CA ARG A 70 -20.60 1.60 -10.17
C ARG A 70 -19.88 0.25 -10.39
N ALA A 71 -19.64 -0.10 -11.64
CA ALA A 71 -18.87 -1.26 -12.05
C ALA A 71 -17.53 -0.78 -12.60
N TYR A 72 -16.54 -0.66 -11.74
CA TYR A 72 -15.17 -0.20 -12.07
C TYR A 72 -14.39 -1.34 -12.74
N THR A 73 -14.87 -1.79 -13.90
CA THR A 73 -14.28 -2.90 -14.67
C THR A 73 -13.40 -2.38 -15.78
N THR A 74 -12.31 -1.73 -15.41
CA THR A 74 -11.33 -1.21 -16.37
C THR A 74 -10.41 -2.32 -16.86
N THR A 75 -10.01 -2.23 -18.12
CA THR A 75 -9.05 -3.17 -18.71
C THR A 75 -7.64 -2.82 -18.22
N PHE A 76 -6.88 -3.84 -17.85
CA PHE A 76 -5.44 -3.72 -17.61
C PHE A 76 -4.70 -4.37 -18.77
N THR A 77 -3.76 -3.65 -19.35
CA THR A 77 -3.01 -4.08 -20.55
C THR A 77 -1.52 -4.31 -20.27
N ASP A 78 -1.08 -4.00 -19.05
CA ASP A 78 0.34 -4.01 -18.65
C ASP A 78 1.19 -3.11 -19.57
N ALA A 79 0.63 -1.93 -19.87
CA ALA A 79 1.21 -1.02 -20.85
C ALA A 79 2.64 -0.57 -20.51
N TRP A 80 2.90 -0.32 -19.21
CA TRP A 80 4.23 0.10 -18.76
C TRP A 80 5.29 -0.96 -18.99
N ASN A 81 5.01 -2.21 -18.65
CA ASN A 81 5.91 -3.32 -18.88
C ASN A 81 6.05 -3.66 -20.37
N ASN A 82 4.93 -3.74 -21.08
CA ASN A 82 4.91 -4.08 -22.50
C ASN A 82 5.65 -3.04 -23.37
N SER A 83 5.63 -1.77 -22.96
CA SER A 83 6.36 -0.69 -23.63
C SER A 83 7.82 -0.55 -23.16
N ARG A 84 8.23 -1.31 -22.13
CA ARG A 84 9.56 -1.20 -21.51
C ARG A 84 9.82 0.18 -20.91
N CYS A 85 8.90 0.61 -20.05
CA CYS A 85 8.93 1.90 -19.35
C CYS A 85 8.94 3.12 -20.32
N ASP A 86 8.22 3.03 -21.42
CA ASP A 86 8.14 4.13 -22.39
C ASP A 86 7.29 5.29 -21.82
N PRO A 87 7.90 6.46 -21.54
CA PRO A 87 7.18 7.60 -20.98
C PRO A 87 6.08 8.15 -21.90
N THR A 88 6.02 7.79 -23.17
CA THR A 88 4.92 8.16 -24.07
C THR A 88 3.58 7.51 -23.69
N GLN A 89 3.60 6.49 -22.83
CA GLN A 89 2.41 5.89 -22.26
C GLN A 89 1.74 6.82 -21.24
N LEU A 90 2.46 7.77 -20.66
CA LEU A 90 1.97 8.74 -19.66
C LEU A 90 1.17 9.85 -20.35
N ARG A 91 -0.05 9.54 -20.70
CA ARG A 91 -1.00 10.42 -21.40
C ARG A 91 -2.41 10.14 -20.92
N PRO A 92 -3.34 11.07 -21.04
CA PRO A 92 -4.74 10.86 -20.63
C PRO A 92 -5.30 9.54 -21.17
N GLY A 93 -5.82 8.70 -20.28
CA GLY A 93 -6.34 7.36 -20.57
C GLY A 93 -5.25 6.31 -20.88
N GLY A 94 -3.96 6.68 -20.87
CA GLY A 94 -2.84 5.75 -21.09
C GLY A 94 -2.33 5.09 -19.83
N ASN A 95 -1.35 4.21 -20.00
CA ASN A 95 -0.63 3.52 -18.93
C ASN A 95 -1.50 2.84 -17.89
N ASP A 96 -2.62 2.28 -18.30
CA ASP A 96 -3.58 1.59 -17.42
C ASP A 96 -4.05 2.42 -16.21
N ILE A 97 -4.04 3.74 -16.30
CA ILE A 97 -4.27 4.63 -15.17
C ILE A 97 -5.61 4.37 -14.46
N ASP A 98 -6.68 4.14 -15.20
CA ASP A 98 -7.99 3.88 -14.61
C ASP A 98 -8.04 2.55 -13.85
N ALA A 99 -7.27 1.56 -14.31
CA ALA A 99 -7.18 0.27 -13.63
C ALA A 99 -6.39 0.38 -12.33
N THR A 100 -5.27 1.09 -12.34
CA THR A 100 -4.42 1.29 -11.17
C THR A 100 -5.05 2.21 -10.13
N VAL A 101 -5.71 3.28 -10.55
CA VAL A 101 -6.49 4.14 -9.64
C VAL A 101 -7.61 3.35 -8.96
N THR A 102 -8.34 2.51 -9.72
CA THR A 102 -9.35 1.62 -9.15
C THR A 102 -8.74 0.64 -8.14
N ASN A 103 -7.57 0.07 -8.47
CA ASN A 103 -6.90 -0.86 -7.58
C ASN A 103 -6.50 -0.21 -6.25
N LEU A 104 -5.88 0.97 -6.30
CA LEU A 104 -5.46 1.69 -5.11
C LEU A 104 -6.67 2.09 -4.26
N PHE A 105 -7.77 2.56 -4.88
CA PHE A 105 -9.01 2.86 -4.17
C PHE A 105 -9.54 1.66 -3.38
N VAL A 106 -9.58 0.50 -4.01
CA VAL A 106 -10.02 -0.73 -3.34
C VAL A 106 -9.05 -1.14 -2.25
N ALA A 107 -7.74 -1.04 -2.50
CA ALA A 107 -6.71 -1.40 -1.52
C ALA A 107 -6.78 -0.51 -0.27
N HIS A 108 -6.90 0.82 -0.44
CA HIS A 108 -7.04 1.75 0.68
C HIS A 108 -8.30 1.49 1.50
N ASN A 109 -9.45 1.31 0.85
CA ASN A 109 -10.68 0.98 1.58
C ASN A 109 -10.57 -0.35 2.34
N ARG A 110 -9.89 -1.34 1.78
CA ARG A 110 -9.66 -2.62 2.45
C ARG A 110 -8.68 -2.51 3.60
N MET A 111 -7.62 -1.73 3.44
CA MET A 111 -6.68 -1.46 4.54
C MET A 111 -7.37 -0.67 5.66
N HIS A 112 -8.21 0.30 5.30
CA HIS A 112 -9.06 1.00 6.26
C HIS A 112 -9.94 0.01 7.06
N ASP A 113 -10.71 -0.83 6.37
CA ASP A 113 -11.62 -1.78 7.02
C ASP A 113 -10.84 -2.79 7.88
N PHE A 114 -9.69 -3.28 7.40
CA PHE A 114 -8.81 -4.16 8.16
C PHE A 114 -8.27 -3.49 9.42
N ALA A 115 -7.74 -2.27 9.30
CA ALA A 115 -7.21 -1.50 10.41
C ALA A 115 -8.29 -1.11 11.41
N TYR A 116 -9.49 -0.79 10.93
CA TYR A 116 -10.65 -0.48 11.77
C TYR A 116 -11.00 -1.63 12.72
N TYR A 117 -11.02 -2.86 12.21
CA TYR A 117 -11.23 -4.05 13.04
C TYR A 117 -10.10 -4.30 14.04
N LEU A 118 -8.90 -3.79 13.79
CA LEU A 118 -7.76 -3.87 14.70
C LEU A 118 -7.70 -2.71 15.71
N GLY A 119 -8.63 -1.76 15.62
CA GLY A 119 -8.76 -0.66 16.58
C GLY A 119 -8.35 0.71 16.07
N PHE A 120 -8.00 0.86 14.79
CA PHE A 120 -7.77 2.17 14.17
C PHE A 120 -9.12 2.78 13.80
N THR A 121 -9.83 3.24 14.83
CA THR A 121 -11.18 3.80 14.75
C THR A 121 -11.16 5.32 14.88
N GLU A 122 -12.33 5.94 14.80
CA GLU A 122 -12.49 7.39 14.90
C GLU A 122 -11.86 7.97 16.19
N ASP A 123 -12.05 7.29 17.32
CA ASP A 123 -11.44 7.68 18.59
C ASP A 123 -9.92 7.44 18.65
N ASN A 124 -9.36 6.74 17.68
CA ASN A 124 -7.95 6.44 17.54
C ASN A 124 -7.36 7.07 16.26
N TYR A 125 -7.96 8.19 15.82
CA TYR A 125 -7.42 9.07 14.79
C TYR A 125 -7.36 8.45 13.39
N ASN A 126 -8.36 7.65 13.01
CA ASN A 126 -8.43 7.02 11.71
C ASN A 126 -8.62 8.05 10.58
N LEU A 127 -8.53 7.56 9.35
CA LEU A 127 -8.58 8.40 8.14
C LEU A 127 -9.97 8.33 7.52
N GLN A 128 -10.79 9.37 7.74
CA GLN A 128 -12.14 9.46 7.20
C GLN A 128 -12.55 10.89 6.88
N LEU A 129 -13.28 11.08 5.77
CA LEU A 129 -13.90 12.37 5.45
C LEU A 129 -14.93 12.76 6.49
N SER A 130 -15.69 11.80 6.99
CA SER A 130 -16.61 12.00 8.08
C SER A 130 -16.55 10.85 9.07
N ASN A 131 -16.44 11.19 10.33
CA ASN A 131 -16.44 10.26 11.46
C ASN A 131 -17.85 9.89 11.91
N LEU A 132 -18.88 10.37 11.24
CA LEU A 132 -20.29 10.07 11.55
C LEU A 132 -20.68 10.35 13.02
N GLY A 133 -20.00 11.30 13.65
CA GLY A 133 -20.21 11.66 15.05
C GLY A 133 -19.67 10.66 16.08
N ARG A 134 -18.72 9.79 15.71
CA ARG A 134 -18.16 8.75 16.57
C ARG A 134 -16.87 9.13 17.29
N GLY A 135 -16.43 10.37 17.19
CA GLY A 135 -15.19 10.87 17.80
C GLY A 135 -14.15 11.25 16.79
N GLY A 136 -12.93 11.62 17.26
CA GLY A 136 -11.85 12.10 16.40
C GLY A 136 -12.15 13.40 15.67
N VAL A 137 -11.23 13.81 14.81
CA VAL A 137 -11.42 14.96 13.91
C VAL A 137 -11.64 14.43 12.50
N GLU A 138 -12.74 14.83 11.86
CA GLU A 138 -13.08 14.40 10.50
C GLU A 138 -12.47 15.32 9.44
N GLY A 139 -12.50 14.89 8.18
CA GLY A 139 -12.01 15.69 7.04
C GLY A 139 -10.70 15.17 6.45
N ASP A 140 -10.26 13.98 6.83
CA ASP A 140 -8.91 13.46 6.61
C ASP A 140 -8.86 12.11 5.90
N GLN A 141 -9.82 11.85 5.01
CA GLN A 141 -9.77 10.65 4.16
C GLN A 141 -8.39 10.48 3.51
N GLU A 142 -7.97 9.25 3.31
CA GLU A 142 -6.69 8.95 2.65
C GLU A 142 -6.69 9.38 1.19
N VAL A 143 -5.71 10.18 0.79
CA VAL A 143 -5.47 10.56 -0.61
C VAL A 143 -4.47 9.60 -1.23
N GLY A 144 -4.87 8.91 -2.28
CA GLY A 144 -4.03 7.97 -3.01
C GLY A 144 -3.58 8.52 -4.37
N ASN A 145 -2.32 8.88 -4.47
CA ASN A 145 -1.68 9.35 -5.70
C ASN A 145 -1.10 8.17 -6.47
N VAL A 146 -1.66 7.87 -7.65
CA VAL A 146 -1.21 6.80 -8.52
C VAL A 146 -0.24 7.33 -9.54
N GLN A 147 0.86 6.59 -9.79
CA GLN A 147 1.94 6.97 -10.71
C GLN A 147 2.47 8.37 -10.39
N ALA A 148 2.61 8.66 -9.09
CA ALA A 148 2.94 9.97 -8.59
C ALA A 148 4.24 10.48 -9.17
N GLY A 149 4.27 11.76 -9.60
CA GLY A 149 5.46 12.40 -10.18
C GLY A 149 5.98 11.77 -11.47
N ALA A 150 5.20 10.95 -12.16
CA ALA A 150 5.67 10.19 -13.32
C ALA A 150 6.17 11.06 -14.46
N LEU A 151 5.64 12.27 -14.64
CA LEU A 151 6.12 13.22 -15.65
C LEU A 151 7.29 14.08 -15.16
N THR A 152 7.41 14.32 -13.88
CA THR A 152 8.43 15.20 -13.31
C THR A 152 9.66 14.44 -12.82
N GLY A 153 9.48 13.19 -12.43
CA GLY A 153 10.54 12.32 -11.95
C GLY A 153 11.53 11.84 -13.02
N GLY A 154 11.16 11.90 -14.29
CA GLY A 154 11.95 11.69 -15.53
C GLY A 154 12.91 10.49 -15.59
N THR A 155 13.87 10.47 -14.74
CA THR A 155 14.79 9.38 -14.43
C THR A 155 14.48 8.83 -13.05
N PRO A 156 14.96 7.63 -12.69
CA PRO A 156 14.83 7.13 -11.33
C PRO A 156 15.21 8.20 -10.33
N SER A 157 14.23 8.65 -9.55
CA SER A 157 14.43 9.66 -8.53
C SER A 157 13.62 9.24 -7.30
N TYR A 158 14.10 9.67 -6.15
CA TYR A 158 13.46 9.40 -4.87
C TYR A 158 11.97 9.84 -4.82
N LEU A 159 11.61 10.84 -5.60
CA LEU A 159 10.26 11.42 -5.62
C LEU A 159 9.45 11.11 -6.89
N GLY A 160 9.78 10.09 -7.63
CA GLY A 160 9.03 9.84 -8.85
C GLY A 160 9.24 8.49 -9.52
N ARG A 161 10.13 7.64 -9.00
CA ARG A 161 10.41 6.29 -9.51
C ARG A 161 10.93 5.40 -8.41
N ASP A 162 10.62 4.10 -8.53
CA ASP A 162 11.23 3.02 -7.75
C ASP A 162 11.11 3.21 -6.23
N ASN A 163 10.01 3.78 -5.80
CA ASN A 163 9.70 4.05 -4.41
C ASN A 163 8.19 4.12 -4.19
N ALA A 164 7.79 4.33 -2.95
CA ALA A 164 6.49 4.80 -2.49
C ALA A 164 6.72 5.64 -1.24
N ASN A 165 5.74 6.40 -0.79
CA ASN A 165 5.78 7.02 0.52
C ASN A 165 4.39 7.35 1.04
N GLN A 166 4.31 7.48 2.36
CA GLN A 166 3.16 7.96 3.10
C GLN A 166 3.48 9.26 3.81
N ILE A 167 2.68 10.28 3.58
CA ILE A 167 2.71 11.53 4.34
C ILE A 167 1.52 11.52 5.28
N THR A 168 1.80 11.45 6.59
CA THR A 168 0.76 11.45 7.62
C THR A 168 0.89 12.69 8.46
N LEU A 169 -0.16 13.49 8.46
CA LEU A 169 -0.29 14.70 9.27
C LEU A 169 -1.27 14.45 10.42
N GLN A 170 -1.53 15.51 11.21
CA GLN A 170 -2.41 15.44 12.37
C GLN A 170 -3.83 14.96 12.02
N ASP A 171 -4.55 14.49 13.02
CA ASP A 171 -5.96 14.14 12.92
C ASP A 171 -6.77 15.33 12.35
N GLY A 172 -7.62 15.07 11.36
CA GLY A 172 -8.35 16.09 10.60
C GLY A 172 -7.63 16.64 9.37
N ILE A 173 -6.38 16.21 9.09
CA ILE A 173 -5.65 16.56 7.87
C ILE A 173 -5.43 15.31 7.04
N PRO A 174 -5.82 15.26 5.75
CA PRO A 174 -5.69 14.08 4.91
C PRO A 174 -4.30 13.46 4.92
N GLY A 175 -4.24 12.13 5.06
CA GLY A 175 -3.06 11.36 4.73
C GLY A 175 -2.86 11.33 3.22
N ILE A 176 -1.62 11.19 2.77
CA ILE A 176 -1.28 11.14 1.34
C ILE A 176 -0.34 9.97 1.10
N THR A 177 -0.79 8.99 0.34
CA THR A 177 0.06 7.91 -0.17
C THR A 177 0.47 8.22 -1.60
N ASN A 178 1.76 8.21 -1.88
CA ASN A 178 2.32 8.28 -3.23
C ASN A 178 2.79 6.89 -3.66
N GLN A 179 2.23 6.39 -4.76
CA GLN A 179 2.63 5.15 -5.41
C GLN A 179 3.31 5.46 -6.73
N TYR A 180 4.55 5.03 -6.89
CA TYR A 180 5.38 5.37 -8.04
C TYR A 180 5.44 4.24 -9.06
N LEU A 181 5.87 4.60 -10.27
CA LEU A 181 6.26 3.62 -11.29
C LEU A 181 7.65 3.07 -10.97
N PHE A 182 7.82 1.77 -11.16
CA PHE A 182 9.10 1.08 -11.06
C PHE A 182 9.69 0.85 -12.44
N GLN A 183 11.01 0.93 -12.53
CA GLN A 183 11.77 0.70 -13.74
C GLN A 183 13.19 0.23 -13.41
N PRO A 184 13.87 -0.50 -14.31
CA PRO A 184 15.25 -0.93 -14.08
C PRO A 184 16.19 0.26 -13.93
N ILE A 185 17.03 0.23 -12.90
CA ILE A 185 18.16 1.14 -12.70
C ILE A 185 19.44 0.34 -12.84
N ALA A 186 20.23 0.63 -13.86
CA ALA A 186 21.48 -0.09 -14.12
C ALA A 186 22.42 -0.01 -12.90
N GLY A 187 22.78 -1.19 -12.38
CA GLY A 187 23.72 -1.31 -11.27
C GLY A 187 23.15 -1.04 -9.88
N ALA A 188 21.85 -0.70 -9.75
CA ALA A 188 21.25 -0.39 -8.46
C ALA A 188 19.92 -1.11 -8.24
N PHE A 189 19.06 -1.18 -9.24
CA PHE A 189 17.73 -1.76 -9.11
C PHE A 189 17.33 -2.50 -10.39
N TYR A 190 16.96 -3.75 -10.27
CA TYR A 190 16.64 -4.62 -11.42
C TYR A 190 15.15 -4.93 -11.51
N ALA A 191 14.32 -4.01 -11.09
CA ALA A 191 12.88 -4.17 -11.18
C ALA A 191 12.41 -4.24 -12.65
N PRO A 192 11.32 -4.94 -12.90
CA PRO A 192 10.59 -4.79 -14.16
C PRO A 192 9.95 -3.41 -14.27
N CYS A 193 9.44 -3.06 -15.45
CA CYS A 193 8.59 -1.89 -15.63
C CYS A 193 7.19 -2.20 -15.06
N VAL A 194 6.91 -1.80 -13.83
CA VAL A 194 5.63 -2.06 -13.17
C VAL A 194 5.11 -0.83 -12.43
N ASP A 195 3.84 -0.86 -12.11
CA ASP A 195 3.18 0.18 -11.31
C ASP A 195 3.10 -0.26 -9.85
N GLY A 196 3.71 0.50 -8.95
CA GLY A 196 3.75 0.20 -7.51
C GLY A 196 2.38 0.14 -6.86
N ALA A 197 1.40 0.88 -7.37
CA ALA A 197 0.02 0.83 -6.89
C ALA A 197 -0.67 -0.53 -7.06
N LEU A 198 -0.05 -1.46 -7.78
CA LEU A 198 -0.51 -2.84 -7.94
C LEU A 198 0.12 -3.81 -6.95
N ASP A 199 1.16 -3.41 -6.24
CA ASP A 199 1.82 -4.24 -5.23
C ASP A 199 1.19 -4.01 -3.86
N MET A 200 0.39 -4.97 -3.41
CA MET A 200 -0.27 -4.88 -2.10
C MET A 200 0.72 -4.89 -0.92
N GLY A 201 1.91 -5.46 -1.11
CA GLY A 201 2.99 -5.39 -0.12
C GLY A 201 3.45 -3.96 0.11
N ILE A 202 3.55 -3.17 -0.96
CA ILE A 202 3.90 -1.75 -0.89
C ILE A 202 2.71 -0.91 -0.41
N VAL A 203 1.55 -1.06 -1.02
CA VAL A 203 0.35 -0.28 -0.64
C VAL A 203 -0.03 -0.48 0.83
N GLY A 204 0.02 -1.73 1.31
CA GLY A 204 -0.26 -2.04 2.72
C GLY A 204 0.81 -1.51 3.67
N HIS A 205 2.07 -1.51 3.24
CA HIS A 205 3.20 -0.92 3.98
C HIS A 205 2.96 0.58 4.18
N GLU A 206 2.74 1.33 3.11
CA GLU A 206 2.50 2.77 3.18
C GLU A 206 1.28 3.12 4.03
N TYR A 207 0.17 2.44 3.84
CA TYR A 207 -1.02 2.67 4.67
C TYR A 207 -0.75 2.44 6.17
N THR A 208 0.15 1.51 6.49
CA THR A 208 0.52 1.23 7.89
C THR A 208 1.32 2.37 8.51
N HIS A 209 2.08 3.13 7.73
CA HIS A 209 2.71 4.35 8.23
C HIS A 209 1.67 5.36 8.72
N ALA A 210 0.54 5.50 8.04
CA ALA A 210 -0.55 6.35 8.54
C ALA A 210 -1.07 5.87 9.90
N ILE A 211 -1.26 4.56 10.07
CA ILE A 211 -1.69 3.97 11.34
C ILE A 211 -0.66 4.24 12.44
N SER A 212 0.60 3.88 12.22
CA SER A 212 1.63 3.98 13.24
C SER A 212 1.96 5.42 13.62
N ASN A 213 2.01 6.33 12.64
CA ASN A 213 2.27 7.75 12.91
C ASN A 213 1.15 8.44 13.68
N ARG A 214 -0.10 7.98 13.54
CA ARG A 214 -1.22 8.52 14.31
C ARG A 214 -1.39 7.91 15.69
N MET A 215 -1.13 6.62 15.82
CA MET A 215 -1.37 5.91 17.07
C MET A 215 -0.20 5.98 18.07
N ILE A 216 1.03 6.16 17.59
CA ILE A 216 2.22 6.17 18.45
C ILE A 216 2.56 7.58 18.86
N GLY A 217 2.47 7.86 20.16
CA GLY A 217 2.64 9.22 20.70
C GLY A 217 1.43 10.12 20.51
N GLY A 218 0.38 9.63 19.84
CA GLY A 218 -0.80 10.40 19.47
C GLY A 218 -0.64 11.10 18.11
N PRO A 219 -1.73 11.72 17.60
CA PRO A 219 -1.79 12.21 16.22
C PRO A 219 -0.89 13.42 15.94
N ASP A 220 -0.42 14.10 16.99
CA ASP A 220 0.32 15.36 16.83
C ASP A 220 1.84 15.19 16.90
N GLU A 221 2.34 14.06 17.41
CA GLU A 221 3.77 13.85 17.62
C GLU A 221 4.39 12.95 16.55
N GLY A 222 3.72 11.87 16.20
CA GLY A 222 4.23 10.88 15.24
C GLY A 222 5.50 10.18 15.70
N ILE A 223 6.16 9.51 14.77
CA ILE A 223 7.42 8.78 15.00
C ILE A 223 8.59 9.67 14.61
N THR A 224 9.45 10.06 15.57
CA THR A 224 10.48 11.09 15.37
C THR A 224 11.92 10.61 15.51
N SER A 225 12.18 9.41 16.06
CA SER A 225 13.54 8.87 16.23
C SER A 225 13.90 7.86 15.13
N ASN A 226 15.21 7.68 14.83
CA ASN A 226 15.66 6.65 13.89
C ASN A 226 15.19 5.25 14.29
N GLN A 227 15.31 4.88 15.55
CA GLN A 227 14.83 3.58 16.02
C GLN A 227 13.31 3.45 15.92
N GLY A 228 12.58 4.52 16.24
CA GLY A 228 11.13 4.57 16.03
C GLY A 228 10.76 4.44 14.56
N GLY A 229 11.48 5.13 13.68
CA GLY A 229 11.33 5.01 12.23
C GLY A 229 11.56 3.58 11.75
N ALA A 230 12.65 2.94 12.19
CA ALA A 230 12.96 1.54 11.89
C ALA A 230 11.85 0.58 12.37
N MET A 231 11.26 0.82 13.54
CA MET A 231 10.09 0.09 14.00
C MET A 231 8.88 0.34 13.10
N GLY A 232 8.67 1.57 12.66
CA GLY A 232 7.61 1.96 11.72
C GLY A 232 7.70 1.21 10.40
N GLU A 233 8.91 1.11 9.83
CA GLU A 233 9.20 0.32 8.63
C GLU A 233 8.81 -1.15 8.82
N SER A 234 9.24 -1.74 9.94
CA SER A 234 8.91 -3.13 10.26
C SER A 234 7.41 -3.38 10.44
N TRP A 235 6.68 -2.44 11.07
CA TRP A 235 5.23 -2.57 11.19
C TRP A 235 4.53 -2.46 9.84
N GLY A 236 5.03 -1.63 8.93
CA GLY A 236 4.58 -1.56 7.54
C GLY A 236 4.70 -2.91 6.85
N ASP A 237 5.89 -3.47 6.90
CA ASP A 237 6.20 -4.78 6.32
C ASP A 237 5.33 -5.90 6.90
N LEU A 238 5.26 -5.99 8.22
CA LEU A 238 4.51 -7.04 8.90
C LEU A 238 3.01 -6.94 8.63
N THR A 239 2.43 -5.74 8.71
CA THR A 239 0.99 -5.53 8.54
C THR A 239 0.56 -5.85 7.11
N ALA A 240 1.33 -5.42 6.12
CA ALA A 240 1.10 -5.78 4.72
C ALA A 240 1.17 -7.31 4.51
N GLY A 241 2.19 -7.96 5.09
CA GLY A 241 2.33 -9.41 5.05
C GLY A 241 1.16 -10.14 5.71
N GLU A 242 0.71 -9.70 6.88
CA GLU A 242 -0.45 -10.27 7.58
C GLU A 242 -1.74 -10.08 6.78
N TYR A 243 -1.95 -8.89 6.22
CA TYR A 243 -3.08 -8.65 5.35
C TYR A 243 -3.11 -9.64 4.19
N MET A 244 -2.02 -9.76 3.45
CA MET A 244 -1.92 -10.68 2.32
C MET A 244 -2.11 -12.13 2.73
N PHE A 245 -1.45 -12.56 3.80
CA PHE A 245 -1.54 -13.93 4.30
C PHE A 245 -2.96 -14.29 4.74
N SER A 246 -3.62 -13.42 5.53
CA SER A 246 -4.97 -13.64 6.04
C SER A 246 -6.03 -13.69 4.93
N HIS A 247 -5.80 -13.04 3.82
CA HIS A 247 -6.69 -13.03 2.65
C HIS A 247 -6.37 -14.11 1.62
N GLY A 248 -5.42 -15.01 1.92
CA GLY A 248 -5.06 -16.12 1.04
C GLY A 248 -4.33 -15.69 -0.24
N TYR A 249 -3.70 -14.54 -0.19
CA TYR A 249 -2.95 -13.99 -1.32
C TYR A 249 -1.55 -14.57 -1.49
N ALA A 250 -1.20 -15.60 -0.73
CA ALA A 250 0.12 -16.23 -0.75
C ALA A 250 0.33 -17.24 -1.89
N ASN A 251 -0.68 -17.49 -2.73
CA ASN A 251 -0.59 -18.46 -3.82
C ASN A 251 0.38 -17.96 -4.91
N GLY A 252 1.56 -18.54 -4.95
CA GLY A 252 2.60 -18.24 -5.94
C GLY A 252 3.63 -17.19 -5.52
N GLY A 253 3.46 -16.52 -4.37
CA GLY A 253 4.41 -15.55 -3.81
C GLY A 253 4.71 -15.80 -2.34
N ASN A 254 5.69 -15.09 -1.82
CA ASN A 254 5.98 -15.05 -0.39
C ASN A 254 5.37 -13.77 0.21
N PRO A 255 4.27 -13.81 0.98
CA PRO A 255 3.64 -12.61 1.55
C PRO A 255 4.54 -11.91 2.56
N TRP A 256 5.61 -12.57 2.98
CA TRP A 256 6.58 -12.06 3.94
C TRP A 256 7.82 -11.42 3.29
N ALA A 257 7.83 -11.35 1.96
CA ALA A 257 8.78 -10.57 1.18
C ALA A 257 8.06 -9.34 0.62
N VAL A 258 8.51 -8.15 0.96
CA VAL A 258 7.81 -6.89 0.68
C VAL A 258 8.15 -6.38 -0.71
N GLY A 259 7.16 -6.09 -1.55
CA GLY A 259 7.38 -5.56 -2.89
C GLY A 259 7.78 -6.64 -3.92
N VAL A 260 7.23 -7.84 -3.81
CA VAL A 260 7.53 -8.97 -4.72
C VAL A 260 7.16 -8.66 -6.17
N TYR A 261 6.04 -8.00 -6.39
CA TYR A 261 5.62 -7.60 -7.74
C TYR A 261 6.51 -6.48 -8.29
N ALA A 262 6.78 -5.46 -7.49
CA ALA A 262 7.58 -4.31 -7.89
C ALA A 262 9.02 -4.70 -8.27
N THR A 263 9.61 -5.66 -7.55
CA THR A 263 10.99 -6.09 -7.77
C THR A 263 11.14 -7.30 -8.68
N GLY A 264 10.08 -8.09 -8.86
CA GLY A 264 10.16 -9.42 -9.50
C GLY A 264 10.91 -10.45 -8.68
N ASN A 265 11.31 -10.13 -7.45
CA ASN A 265 12.07 -11.01 -6.55
C ASN A 265 11.17 -11.64 -5.50
N ARG A 266 10.98 -12.95 -5.56
CA ARG A 266 10.11 -13.70 -4.65
C ARG A 266 10.76 -14.08 -3.32
N SER A 267 12.06 -13.93 -3.22
CA SER A 267 12.81 -14.40 -2.04
C SER A 267 12.87 -13.35 -0.95
N VAL A 268 13.34 -12.17 -1.29
CA VAL A 268 13.60 -11.07 -0.35
C VAL A 268 12.91 -9.77 -0.77
N ALA A 269 12.58 -9.66 -2.08
CA ALA A 269 11.94 -8.50 -2.69
C ALA A 269 12.78 -7.22 -2.51
N ILE A 270 12.26 -6.19 -1.85
CA ILE A 270 12.92 -4.89 -1.66
C ILE A 270 13.84 -4.85 -0.42
N ARG A 271 13.78 -5.87 0.43
CA ARG A 271 14.59 -6.01 1.64
C ARG A 271 15.76 -6.97 1.41
N ASP A 272 16.72 -7.00 2.32
CA ASP A 272 17.80 -7.99 2.32
C ASP A 272 17.31 -9.36 2.78
N TYR A 273 16.30 -9.38 3.64
CA TYR A 273 15.71 -10.61 4.16
C TYR A 273 14.18 -10.55 4.13
N ALA A 274 13.55 -11.67 3.76
CA ALA A 274 12.12 -11.80 4.01
C ALA A 274 11.85 -11.90 5.52
N ILE A 275 10.73 -11.35 5.99
CA ILE A 275 10.37 -11.30 7.42
C ILE A 275 10.47 -12.68 8.08
N ASN A 276 10.04 -13.73 7.39
CA ASN A 276 10.01 -15.10 7.90
C ASN A 276 11.36 -15.85 7.85
N HIS A 277 12.39 -15.25 7.28
CA HIS A 277 13.73 -15.82 7.15
C HIS A 277 14.81 -14.78 7.49
N ASN A 278 14.58 -13.99 8.50
CA ASN A 278 15.45 -12.88 8.89
C ASN A 278 16.38 -13.31 10.04
N PRO A 279 17.72 -13.25 9.86
CA PRO A 279 18.69 -13.63 10.88
C PRO A 279 19.12 -12.46 11.78
N LEU A 280 18.71 -11.22 11.45
CA LEU A 280 19.21 -10.01 12.11
C LEU A 280 18.74 -9.90 13.55
N ASN A 281 19.54 -9.24 14.35
CA ASN A 281 19.27 -8.93 15.75
C ASN A 281 19.81 -7.53 16.11
N TYR A 282 19.56 -7.06 17.32
CA TYR A 282 19.88 -5.69 17.71
C TYR A 282 21.39 -5.32 17.62
N SER A 283 22.29 -6.30 17.61
CA SER A 283 23.72 -6.02 17.39
C SER A 283 24.09 -5.67 15.95
N ASP A 284 23.13 -5.82 15.03
CA ASP A 284 23.32 -5.57 13.60
C ASP A 284 22.85 -4.18 13.17
N VAL A 285 22.54 -3.26 14.13
CA VAL A 285 22.18 -1.87 13.81
C VAL A 285 23.27 -1.24 12.94
N GLY A 286 22.87 -0.65 11.83
CA GLY A 286 23.78 -0.09 10.83
C GLY A 286 24.52 -1.13 9.99
N PHE A 287 23.95 -2.34 9.83
CA PHE A 287 24.61 -3.45 9.11
C PHE A 287 24.77 -3.21 7.60
N ASP A 288 23.88 -2.40 7.02
CA ASP A 288 23.91 -2.11 5.60
C ASP A 288 25.01 -1.09 5.25
N VAL A 289 25.36 -1.04 3.98
CA VAL A 289 26.40 -0.14 3.42
C VAL A 289 26.08 1.34 3.63
N THR A 290 24.82 1.67 3.88
CA THR A 290 24.35 3.02 4.19
C THR A 290 24.59 3.44 5.65
N GLY A 291 24.93 2.49 6.54
CA GLY A 291 24.97 2.71 7.98
C GLY A 291 23.58 2.73 8.60
N ASP A 292 23.38 3.52 9.67
CA ASP A 292 22.09 3.65 10.36
C ASP A 292 21.03 4.22 9.42
N GLU A 293 20.10 3.36 8.97
CA GLU A 293 19.06 3.70 8.02
C GLU A 293 17.76 2.97 8.41
N VAL A 294 16.63 3.69 8.38
CA VAL A 294 15.36 3.20 8.95
C VAL A 294 14.83 1.94 8.27
N HIS A 295 15.02 1.79 6.96
CA HIS A 295 14.52 0.63 6.24
C HIS A 295 15.39 -0.61 6.51
N ALA A 296 16.71 -0.47 6.44
CA ALA A 296 17.65 -1.54 6.75
C ALA A 296 17.56 -1.96 8.23
N ASP A 297 17.63 -1.00 9.15
CA ASP A 297 17.49 -1.29 10.59
C ASP A 297 16.09 -1.77 10.96
N GLY A 298 15.08 -1.44 10.16
CA GLY A 298 13.72 -1.96 10.28
C GLY A 298 13.66 -3.49 10.12
N GLU A 299 14.55 -4.07 9.33
CA GLU A 299 14.63 -5.52 9.17
C GLU A 299 15.00 -6.24 10.48
N ILE A 300 15.74 -5.60 11.39
CA ILE A 300 16.03 -6.15 12.72
C ILE A 300 14.73 -6.39 13.50
N TRP A 301 13.80 -5.42 13.44
CA TRP A 301 12.48 -5.56 14.03
C TRP A 301 11.62 -6.59 13.29
N ASN A 302 11.77 -6.75 11.98
CA ASN A 302 11.08 -7.80 11.22
C ASN A 302 11.35 -9.19 11.80
N GLY A 303 12.60 -9.50 12.11
CA GLY A 303 12.99 -10.76 12.78
C GLY A 303 12.36 -10.92 14.17
N THR A 304 12.35 -9.84 14.96
CA THR A 304 11.73 -9.81 16.29
C THR A 304 10.21 -10.01 16.20
N ASN A 305 9.55 -9.24 15.35
CA ASN A 305 8.10 -9.31 15.13
C ASN A 305 7.67 -10.68 14.62
N TRP A 306 8.46 -11.30 13.74
CA TRP A 306 8.21 -12.67 13.30
C TRP A 306 8.23 -13.67 14.45
N SER A 307 9.22 -13.55 15.34
CA SER A 307 9.33 -14.41 16.52
C SER A 307 8.13 -14.24 17.48
N VAL A 308 7.69 -13.01 17.71
CA VAL A 308 6.49 -12.68 18.51
C VAL A 308 5.25 -13.27 17.84
N ARG A 309 5.07 -13.03 16.54
CA ARG A 309 3.97 -13.61 15.75
C ARG A 309 3.89 -15.12 15.89
N GLN A 310 5.02 -15.81 15.69
CA GLN A 310 5.05 -17.26 15.84
C GLN A 310 4.67 -17.72 17.26
N ALA A 311 5.11 -17.01 18.28
CA ALA A 311 4.77 -17.31 19.67
C ALA A 311 3.25 -17.14 19.92
N LEU A 312 2.64 -16.06 19.41
CA LEU A 312 1.22 -15.80 19.51
C LEU A 312 0.39 -16.87 18.76
N VAL A 313 0.80 -17.22 17.54
CA VAL A 313 0.13 -18.27 16.77
C VAL A 313 0.19 -19.59 17.52
N ARG A 314 1.36 -20.00 18.03
CA ARG A 314 1.49 -21.24 18.83
C ARG A 314 0.58 -21.22 20.08
N LYS A 315 0.50 -20.08 20.76
CA LYS A 315 -0.29 -19.94 21.98
C LYS A 315 -1.79 -20.00 21.72
N TRP A 316 -2.26 -19.37 20.67
CA TRP A 316 -3.67 -19.10 20.46
C TRP A 316 -4.35 -19.90 19.35
N ASN A 317 -3.58 -20.59 18.48
CA ASN A 317 -4.12 -21.27 17.31
C ASN A 317 -5.19 -22.33 17.65
N ALA A 318 -5.12 -22.95 18.82
CA ALA A 318 -6.13 -23.91 19.24
C ALA A 318 -7.47 -23.25 19.58
N THR A 319 -7.44 -22.01 20.11
CA THR A 319 -8.64 -21.25 20.52
C THR A 319 -9.16 -20.38 19.37
N TYR A 320 -8.26 -19.81 18.61
CA TYR A 320 -8.54 -18.93 17.48
C TYR A 320 -7.75 -19.42 16.26
N PRO A 321 -8.24 -20.41 15.50
CA PRO A 321 -7.51 -20.95 14.37
C PRO A 321 -7.12 -19.85 13.38
N TYR A 322 -5.82 -19.69 13.16
CA TYR A 322 -5.27 -18.74 12.22
C TYR A 322 -5.75 -19.09 10.80
N GLY A 323 -6.27 -18.11 10.09
CA GLY A 323 -6.90 -18.31 8.78
C GLY A 323 -8.39 -18.68 8.86
N SER A 324 -9.02 -18.64 10.06
CA SER A 324 -10.46 -18.74 10.15
C SER A 324 -11.12 -17.53 9.49
N ARG A 325 -12.30 -17.74 8.86
CA ARG A 325 -13.06 -16.66 8.19
C ARG A 325 -13.33 -15.41 9.05
N ARG A 326 -13.17 -15.48 10.35
CA ARG A 326 -13.32 -14.34 11.27
C ARG A 326 -12.21 -13.30 11.15
N LEU A 327 -11.07 -13.66 10.55
CA LEU A 327 -9.99 -12.72 10.23
C LEU A 327 -10.03 -12.28 8.74
N GLN A 328 -10.98 -12.79 7.97
CA GLN A 328 -11.13 -12.46 6.55
C GLN A 328 -12.26 -11.45 6.28
N LEU A 329 -12.97 -11.04 7.31
CA LEU A 329 -14.04 -10.05 7.27
C LEU A 329 -13.54 -8.71 7.72
#